data_3ad7fbbc0a043d066d5daf0810189fd3
#
_entry.id   3ad7fbbc0a043d066d5daf0810189fd3
#
_cell.length_a   1.000
_cell.length_b   1.000
_cell.length_c   1.000
_cell.angle_alpha   90.00
_cell.angle_beta   90.00
_cell.angle_gamma   90.00
#
_symmetry.space_group_name_H-M   'P 1'
#
loop_
_entity.id
_entity.type
_entity.pdbx_description
1 polymer ?
#
loop_
_entity_poly.entity_id
_entity_poly.type
_entity_poly.pdbx_seq_one_letter_code
_entity_poly.pdbx_strand_id
1 'polypeptide(L)'
;MPNSKTTLDISKIKMAIRAGIPLSIVSYTLPHEMSEYMEDVLAAFLKELDQSPMNEYLKYCLNELTTNSKKANTKRIYFKEKGLDIKDPKQYEEGMKNFKEDTLNNIEHYMRKQKDAGLYIKLILQAKNDKIKLEVKNNCEMTFYEYKRIHDKLSRAQQYTSVDQAMNQVLDASEGAGLGIIIMILMLEKIGLTEENYQVISENGETITRIILPINEKTRKDLSVVSHEFVQIIDNLPQFPDNIVKIQRLLDDPNSKMQEIASLISSDVSLATDLLKLVNSAAYALSAPCRSINEAVKLVGIRGIKNMLISVATIESLDAKEKAHHKELWDHSYKVAFYAYELARNFCAHERVVVEDAYVCGLLHDMGKLIYEKAHPATTEKMKSICEQKNISNDIFEKLMAGVNHGEIGALIAEKWNFPEVIAEVIRHHHDPENAKEEYRKTATLIYLSDMISHYQDDEVEFYQFDKDALALFHISTEKQLITISEKMAEVFSREHAIF
;
A
#
# COMPACT_ATOMS: atom_id res chain seq x y z
N MET A 1 -11.12 6.23 -32.19
CA MET A 1 -12.33 5.47 -31.84
C MET A 1 -12.41 5.52 -30.32
N PRO A 2 -13.56 5.82 -29.70
CA PRO A 2 -13.63 5.93 -28.26
C PRO A 2 -13.36 4.56 -27.62
N ASN A 3 -12.41 4.51 -26.70
CA ASN A 3 -12.11 3.34 -25.86
C ASN A 3 -13.39 2.95 -25.09
N SER A 4 -13.99 1.82 -25.42
CA SER A 4 -14.97 1.22 -24.54
C SER A 4 -14.23 0.75 -23.28
N LYS A 5 -14.36 1.49 -22.18
CA LYS A 5 -13.92 1.00 -20.87
C LYS A 5 -14.53 -0.38 -20.69
N THR A 6 -13.70 -1.39 -20.53
CA THR A 6 -14.14 -2.75 -20.23
C THR A 6 -14.69 -2.72 -18.81
N THR A 7 -16.01 -2.62 -18.68
CA THR A 7 -16.67 -2.61 -17.36
C THR A 7 -16.60 -3.99 -16.75
N LEU A 8 -16.27 -4.05 -15.46
CA LEU A 8 -16.21 -5.28 -14.69
C LEU A 8 -17.61 -5.94 -14.63
N ASP A 9 -17.75 -7.14 -15.17
CA ASP A 9 -19.01 -7.88 -15.19
C ASP A 9 -19.05 -8.88 -14.03
N ILE A 10 -19.45 -8.40 -12.85
CA ILE A 10 -19.58 -9.20 -11.63
C ILE A 10 -20.53 -10.38 -11.83
N SER A 11 -21.57 -10.25 -12.65
CA SER A 11 -22.53 -11.32 -12.91
C SER A 11 -21.86 -12.51 -13.61
N LYS A 12 -20.95 -12.25 -14.55
CA LYS A 12 -20.16 -13.31 -15.21
C LYS A 12 -19.21 -13.99 -14.24
N ILE A 13 -18.58 -13.25 -13.35
CA ILE A 13 -17.68 -13.79 -12.32
C ILE A 13 -18.46 -14.74 -11.41
N LYS A 14 -19.61 -14.31 -10.87
CA LYS A 14 -20.49 -15.12 -10.03
C LYS A 14 -20.95 -16.41 -10.75
N MET A 15 -21.33 -16.28 -12.01
CA MET A 15 -21.79 -17.42 -12.81
C MET A 15 -20.65 -18.42 -13.07
N ALA A 16 -19.44 -17.96 -13.39
CA ALA A 16 -18.28 -18.80 -13.60
C ALA A 16 -17.90 -19.58 -12.34
N ILE A 17 -17.90 -18.92 -11.17
CA ILE A 17 -17.62 -19.53 -9.87
C ILE A 17 -18.66 -20.62 -9.55
N ARG A 18 -19.96 -20.31 -9.65
CA ARG A 18 -21.05 -21.25 -9.34
C ARG A 18 -21.04 -22.47 -10.26
N ALA A 19 -20.70 -22.29 -11.52
CA ALA A 19 -20.64 -23.36 -12.51
C ALA A 19 -19.29 -24.13 -12.47
N GLY A 20 -18.30 -23.68 -11.73
CA GLY A 20 -16.95 -24.25 -11.71
C GLY A 20 -16.22 -24.14 -13.06
N ILE A 21 -16.65 -23.23 -13.95
CA ILE A 21 -16.06 -23.03 -15.28
C ILE A 21 -14.95 -21.95 -15.23
N PRO A 22 -13.91 -22.06 -16.11
CA PRO A 22 -12.84 -21.07 -16.13
C PRO A 22 -13.31 -19.73 -16.70
N LEU A 23 -12.98 -18.65 -16.01
CA LEU A 23 -13.05 -17.29 -16.51
C LEU A 23 -11.72 -16.95 -17.20
N SER A 24 -11.74 -16.45 -18.43
CA SER A 24 -10.52 -16.15 -19.17
C SER A 24 -10.51 -14.78 -19.78
N ILE A 25 -9.35 -14.10 -19.68
CA ILE A 25 -9.06 -12.78 -20.25
C ILE A 25 -7.84 -12.92 -21.15
N VAL A 26 -7.90 -12.38 -22.36
CA VAL A 26 -6.80 -12.42 -23.34
C VAL A 26 -6.37 -11.02 -23.71
N SER A 27 -5.07 -10.76 -23.68
CA SER A 27 -4.47 -9.52 -24.16
C SER A 27 -3.30 -9.82 -25.10
N TYR A 28 -3.18 -9.04 -26.17
CA TYR A 28 -2.07 -9.19 -27.13
C TYR A 28 -0.86 -8.31 -26.79
N THR A 29 -1.06 -7.26 -26.02
CA THR A 29 0.02 -6.27 -25.74
C THR A 29 0.16 -5.96 -24.25
N LEU A 30 -0.79 -6.36 -23.42
CA LEU A 30 -0.88 -6.02 -21.99
C LEU A 30 -0.59 -4.52 -21.74
N PRO A 31 -1.43 -3.61 -22.24
CA PRO A 31 -1.36 -2.22 -21.83
C PRO A 31 -1.77 -2.09 -20.37
N HIS A 32 -1.40 -0.98 -19.73
CA HIS A 32 -1.66 -0.74 -18.31
C HIS A 32 -3.13 -0.95 -17.91
N GLU A 33 -4.06 -0.36 -18.66
CA GLU A 33 -5.52 -0.52 -18.47
C GLU A 33 -5.99 -1.99 -18.46
N MET A 34 -5.29 -2.86 -19.19
CA MET A 34 -5.60 -4.29 -19.21
C MET A 34 -5.02 -5.02 -18.00
N SER A 35 -3.87 -4.58 -17.51
CA SER A 35 -3.30 -5.10 -16.27
C SER A 35 -4.21 -4.76 -15.09
N GLU A 36 -4.63 -3.51 -14.97
CA GLU A 36 -5.62 -3.08 -13.96
C GLU A 36 -6.93 -3.89 -14.06
N TYR A 37 -7.46 -4.06 -15.27
CA TYR A 37 -8.68 -4.84 -15.47
C TYR A 37 -8.52 -6.30 -15.01
N MET A 38 -7.34 -6.92 -15.24
CA MET A 38 -7.05 -8.28 -14.75
C MET A 38 -6.97 -8.33 -13.22
N GLU A 39 -6.41 -7.29 -12.58
CA GLU A 39 -6.37 -7.14 -11.13
C GLU A 39 -7.77 -6.96 -10.53
N ASP A 40 -8.58 -6.07 -11.10
CA ASP A 40 -9.98 -5.84 -10.69
C ASP A 40 -10.81 -7.13 -10.77
N VAL A 41 -10.63 -7.93 -11.84
CA VAL A 41 -11.30 -9.22 -12.00
C VAL A 41 -10.81 -10.21 -10.95
N LEU A 42 -9.52 -10.25 -10.63
CA LEU A 42 -8.97 -11.11 -9.57
C LEU A 42 -9.55 -10.73 -8.21
N ALA A 43 -9.56 -9.44 -7.87
CA ALA A 43 -10.11 -8.92 -6.62
C ALA A 43 -11.59 -9.29 -6.46
N ALA A 44 -12.41 -9.06 -7.48
CA ALA A 44 -13.81 -9.43 -7.48
C ALA A 44 -14.03 -10.95 -7.39
N PHE A 45 -13.16 -11.76 -8.04
CA PHE A 45 -13.20 -13.21 -7.98
C PHE A 45 -12.90 -13.73 -6.57
N LEU A 46 -11.89 -13.20 -5.90
CA LEU A 46 -11.51 -13.56 -4.54
C LEU A 46 -12.57 -13.09 -3.52
N LYS A 47 -13.16 -11.91 -3.71
CA LYS A 47 -14.26 -11.41 -2.88
C LYS A 47 -15.48 -12.31 -2.90
N GLU A 48 -15.87 -12.83 -4.08
CA GLU A 48 -16.99 -13.76 -4.21
C GLU A 48 -16.73 -15.13 -3.57
N LEU A 49 -15.48 -15.48 -3.31
CA LEU A 49 -15.05 -16.71 -2.63
C LEU A 49 -14.71 -16.49 -1.16
N ASP A 50 -14.95 -15.30 -0.62
CA ASP A 50 -14.58 -14.91 0.74
C ASP A 50 -13.06 -15.06 1.02
N GLN A 51 -12.24 -14.80 -0.01
CA GLN A 51 -10.78 -14.90 0.02
C GLN A 51 -10.09 -13.53 -0.20
N SER A 52 -10.75 -12.41 0.11
CA SER A 52 -10.21 -11.05 -0.01
C SER A 52 -8.84 -10.85 0.67
N PRO A 53 -8.53 -11.46 1.83
CA PRO A 53 -7.21 -11.32 2.47
C PRO A 53 -6.04 -11.79 1.60
N MET A 54 -6.28 -12.62 0.58
CA MET A 54 -5.24 -13.08 -0.35
C MET A 54 -5.01 -12.10 -1.52
N ASN A 55 -5.85 -11.08 -1.66
CA ASN A 55 -5.86 -10.23 -2.85
C ASN A 55 -4.48 -9.64 -3.15
N GLU A 56 -3.87 -8.97 -2.19
CA GLU A 56 -2.61 -8.26 -2.38
C GLU A 56 -1.46 -9.20 -2.78
N TYR A 57 -1.37 -10.36 -2.13
CA TYR A 57 -0.36 -11.36 -2.48
C TYR A 57 -0.55 -11.91 -3.90
N LEU A 58 -1.79 -12.23 -4.27
CA LEU A 58 -2.10 -12.78 -5.58
C LEU A 58 -2.07 -11.73 -6.69
N LYS A 59 -2.37 -10.49 -6.40
CA LYS A 59 -2.20 -9.34 -7.28
C LYS A 59 -0.73 -9.18 -7.67
N TYR A 60 0.18 -9.19 -6.68
CA TYR A 60 1.60 -9.19 -6.96
C TYR A 60 2.03 -10.38 -7.83
N CYS A 61 1.60 -11.59 -7.48
CA CYS A 61 1.89 -12.79 -8.27
C CYS A 61 1.37 -12.63 -9.71
N LEU A 62 0.14 -12.16 -9.90
CA LEU A 62 -0.44 -11.92 -11.21
C LEU A 62 0.42 -10.94 -12.04
N ASN A 63 0.84 -9.83 -11.43
CA ASN A 63 1.65 -8.83 -12.09
C ASN A 63 3.04 -9.35 -12.49
N GLU A 64 3.69 -10.11 -11.63
CA GLU A 64 4.97 -10.74 -11.95
C GLU A 64 4.83 -11.76 -13.08
N LEU A 65 3.78 -12.60 -13.06
CA LEU A 65 3.52 -13.62 -14.09
C LEU A 65 3.18 -13.00 -15.44
N THR A 66 2.32 -12.00 -15.47
CA THR A 66 1.92 -11.31 -16.72
C THR A 66 3.08 -10.51 -17.31
N THR A 67 3.87 -9.84 -16.46
CA THR A 67 5.09 -9.12 -16.87
C THR A 67 6.14 -10.07 -17.43
N ASN A 68 6.36 -11.22 -16.81
CA ASN A 68 7.29 -12.23 -17.31
C ASN A 68 6.83 -12.81 -18.66
N SER A 69 5.53 -13.04 -18.83
CA SER A 69 4.93 -13.46 -20.10
C SER A 69 5.10 -12.40 -21.19
N LYS A 70 4.90 -11.10 -20.86
CA LYS A 70 5.13 -9.97 -21.76
C LYS A 70 6.59 -9.90 -22.19
N LYS A 71 7.53 -10.03 -21.24
CA LYS A 71 8.98 -10.06 -21.52
C LYS A 71 9.35 -11.24 -22.43
N ALA A 72 8.76 -12.42 -22.18
CA ALA A 72 9.00 -13.59 -23.03
C ALA A 72 8.52 -13.36 -24.48
N ASN A 73 7.32 -12.80 -24.67
CA ASN A 73 6.81 -12.43 -25.98
C ASN A 73 7.70 -11.37 -26.67
N THR A 74 8.11 -10.33 -25.94
CA THR A 74 8.98 -9.27 -26.44
C THR A 74 10.34 -9.85 -26.93
N LYS A 75 10.93 -10.77 -26.17
CA LYS A 75 12.19 -11.43 -26.56
C LYS A 75 12.07 -12.16 -27.90
N ARG A 76 10.97 -12.88 -28.16
CA ARG A 76 10.78 -13.61 -29.43
C ARG A 76 10.79 -12.64 -30.60
N ILE A 77 10.15 -11.48 -30.48
CA ILE A 77 10.17 -10.44 -31.51
C ILE A 77 11.55 -9.83 -31.65
N TYR A 78 12.18 -9.45 -30.54
CA TYR A 78 13.50 -8.82 -30.52
C TYR A 78 14.57 -9.70 -31.21
N PHE A 79 14.67 -10.96 -30.80
CA PHE A 79 15.63 -11.91 -31.37
C PHE A 79 15.39 -12.14 -32.85
N LYS A 80 14.12 -12.28 -33.27
CA LYS A 80 13.76 -12.39 -34.68
C LYS A 80 14.16 -11.16 -35.49
N GLU A 81 13.98 -9.95 -34.98
CA GLU A 81 14.37 -8.71 -35.66
C GLU A 81 15.90 -8.54 -35.76
N LYS A 82 16.64 -8.98 -34.72
CA LYS A 82 18.11 -8.96 -34.73
C LYS A 82 18.72 -10.11 -35.56
N GLY A 83 17.89 -11.05 -36.04
CA GLY A 83 18.40 -12.22 -36.79
C GLY A 83 19.15 -13.21 -35.90
N LEU A 84 18.88 -13.20 -34.59
CA LEU A 84 19.54 -14.06 -33.61
C LEU A 84 18.66 -15.27 -33.26
N ASP A 85 19.31 -16.44 -33.12
CA ASP A 85 18.62 -17.64 -32.62
C ASP A 85 18.55 -17.62 -31.08
N ILE A 86 17.36 -17.46 -30.54
CA ILE A 86 17.10 -17.46 -29.08
C ILE A 86 17.44 -18.80 -28.40
N LYS A 87 17.57 -19.89 -29.16
CA LYS A 87 17.92 -21.23 -28.68
C LYS A 87 19.45 -21.47 -28.64
N ASP A 88 20.23 -20.67 -29.37
CA ASP A 88 21.69 -20.75 -29.35
C ASP A 88 22.27 -19.99 -28.15
N PRO A 89 23.12 -20.60 -27.31
CA PRO A 89 23.66 -19.98 -26.10
C PRO A 89 24.39 -18.68 -26.33
N LYS A 90 25.24 -18.62 -27.33
CA LYS A 90 26.11 -17.47 -27.62
C LYS A 90 25.28 -16.30 -28.15
N GLN A 91 24.34 -16.60 -29.06
CA GLN A 91 23.43 -15.60 -29.60
C GLN A 91 22.43 -15.11 -28.56
N TYR A 92 22.03 -15.99 -27.62
CA TYR A 92 21.21 -15.60 -26.49
C TYR A 92 21.93 -14.58 -25.58
N GLU A 93 23.16 -14.85 -25.20
CA GLU A 93 23.99 -13.92 -24.41
C GLU A 93 24.22 -12.60 -25.14
N GLU A 94 24.54 -12.67 -26.46
CA GLU A 94 24.69 -11.47 -27.28
C GLU A 94 23.43 -10.63 -27.34
N GLY A 95 22.30 -11.24 -27.65
CA GLY A 95 21.00 -10.56 -27.73
C GLY A 95 20.55 -9.94 -26.41
N MET A 96 20.86 -10.58 -25.29
CA MET A 96 20.45 -10.08 -23.97
C MET A 96 21.25 -8.87 -23.47
N LYS A 97 22.45 -8.58 -24.02
CA LYS A 97 23.27 -7.44 -23.59
C LYS A 97 22.54 -6.10 -23.70
N ASN A 98 21.87 -5.87 -24.81
CA ASN A 98 21.18 -4.59 -25.08
C ASN A 98 19.64 -4.72 -25.04
N PHE A 99 19.12 -5.91 -24.73
CA PHE A 99 17.68 -6.20 -24.76
C PHE A 99 16.85 -5.19 -23.96
N LYS A 100 17.28 -4.88 -22.74
CA LYS A 100 16.54 -3.98 -21.84
C LYS A 100 16.49 -2.56 -22.42
N GLU A 101 17.61 -2.01 -22.81
CA GLU A 101 17.72 -0.66 -23.35
C GLU A 101 16.98 -0.51 -24.68
N ASP A 102 17.23 -1.42 -25.63
CA ASP A 102 16.62 -1.40 -26.96
C ASP A 102 15.07 -1.50 -26.87
N THR A 103 14.55 -2.34 -25.95
CA THR A 103 13.11 -2.57 -25.83
C THR A 103 12.40 -1.48 -25.05
N LEU A 104 13.01 -0.89 -24.03
CA LEU A 104 12.46 0.24 -23.28
C LEU A 104 12.36 1.50 -24.15
N ASN A 105 13.39 1.79 -24.94
CA ASN A 105 13.40 2.94 -25.84
C ASN A 105 12.41 2.81 -27.02
N ASN A 106 11.87 1.61 -27.27
CA ASN A 106 11.01 1.32 -28.41
C ASN A 106 9.75 0.52 -28.03
N ILE A 107 9.18 0.77 -26.85
CA ILE A 107 8.06 0.00 -26.30
C ILE A 107 6.88 -0.14 -27.28
N GLU A 108 6.43 0.95 -27.87
CA GLU A 108 5.28 0.94 -28.80
C GLU A 108 5.55 0.10 -30.06
N HIS A 109 6.79 0.12 -30.56
CA HIS A 109 7.20 -0.71 -31.68
C HIS A 109 7.03 -2.19 -31.36
N TYR A 110 7.60 -2.64 -30.21
CA TYR A 110 7.53 -4.04 -29.81
C TYR A 110 6.09 -4.48 -29.46
N MET A 111 5.28 -3.63 -28.86
CA MET A 111 3.88 -3.91 -28.60
C MET A 111 3.09 -4.13 -29.90
N ARG A 112 3.31 -3.29 -30.91
CA ARG A 112 2.67 -3.43 -32.25
C ARG A 112 3.09 -4.75 -32.90
N LYS A 113 4.40 -5.05 -32.89
CA LYS A 113 4.93 -6.29 -33.47
C LYS A 113 4.44 -7.55 -32.77
N GLN A 114 4.26 -7.52 -31.44
CA GLN A 114 3.66 -8.62 -30.70
C GLN A 114 2.22 -8.88 -31.16
N LYS A 115 1.44 -7.81 -31.31
CA LYS A 115 0.05 -7.90 -31.79
C LYS A 115 0.00 -8.44 -33.22
N ASP A 116 0.84 -7.96 -34.11
CA ASP A 116 0.92 -8.40 -35.51
C ASP A 116 1.35 -9.88 -35.62
N ALA A 117 2.20 -10.34 -34.72
CA ALA A 117 2.62 -11.73 -34.63
C ALA A 117 1.60 -12.64 -33.91
N GLY A 118 0.47 -12.10 -33.43
CA GLY A 118 -0.55 -12.85 -32.71
C GLY A 118 -0.08 -13.39 -31.35
N LEU A 119 0.97 -12.79 -30.75
CA LEU A 119 1.45 -13.17 -29.43
C LEU A 119 0.47 -12.66 -28.36
N TYR A 120 0.03 -13.55 -27.48
CA TYR A 120 -0.93 -13.21 -26.44
C TYR A 120 -0.45 -13.54 -25.03
N ILE A 121 -1.10 -12.92 -24.07
CA ILE A 121 -1.07 -13.27 -22.65
C ILE A 121 -2.52 -13.56 -22.25
N LYS A 122 -2.75 -14.67 -21.57
CA LYS A 122 -4.08 -15.12 -21.17
C LYS A 122 -4.11 -15.43 -19.70
N LEU A 123 -4.95 -14.70 -18.95
CA LEU A 123 -5.30 -15.01 -17.56
C LEU A 123 -6.48 -15.98 -17.55
N ILE A 124 -6.40 -17.00 -16.69
CA ILE A 124 -7.49 -17.93 -16.42
C ILE A 124 -7.66 -18.05 -14.90
N LEU A 125 -8.87 -17.76 -14.42
CA LEU A 125 -9.30 -17.95 -13.04
C LEU A 125 -10.38 -19.04 -13.00
N GLN A 126 -10.27 -19.98 -12.07
CA GLN A 126 -11.26 -21.05 -11.89
C GLN A 126 -11.35 -21.43 -10.42
N ALA A 127 -12.58 -21.52 -9.90
CA ALA A 127 -12.87 -22.13 -8.61
C ALA A 127 -13.55 -23.47 -8.83
N LYS A 128 -12.95 -24.57 -8.35
CA LYS A 128 -13.49 -25.91 -8.49
C LYS A 128 -12.88 -26.84 -7.43
N ASN A 129 -13.70 -27.71 -6.84
CA ASN A 129 -13.27 -28.71 -5.85
C ASN A 129 -12.48 -28.08 -4.69
N ASP A 130 -13.02 -27.04 -4.10
CA ASP A 130 -12.42 -26.27 -3.00
C ASP A 130 -10.99 -25.76 -3.29
N LYS A 131 -10.72 -25.48 -4.56
CA LYS A 131 -9.45 -24.91 -5.02
C LYS A 131 -9.69 -23.74 -5.97
N ILE A 132 -8.87 -22.71 -5.82
CA ILE A 132 -8.73 -21.63 -6.79
C ILE A 132 -7.53 -21.95 -7.67
N LYS A 133 -7.70 -21.84 -8.97
CA LYS A 133 -6.63 -21.92 -9.95
C LYS A 133 -6.47 -20.56 -10.60
N LEU A 134 -5.29 -19.96 -10.45
CA LEU A 134 -4.83 -18.81 -11.18
C LEU A 134 -3.79 -19.29 -12.21
N GLU A 135 -4.02 -19.03 -13.48
CA GLU A 135 -3.15 -19.50 -14.56
C GLU A 135 -2.88 -18.35 -15.55
N VAL A 136 -1.61 -18.11 -15.81
CA VAL A 136 -1.17 -17.15 -16.84
C VAL A 136 -0.50 -17.95 -17.95
N LYS A 137 -0.96 -17.74 -19.20
CA LYS A 137 -0.44 -18.38 -20.41
C LYS A 137 0.06 -17.35 -21.41
N ASN A 138 1.12 -17.71 -22.10
CA ASN A 138 1.52 -17.02 -23.33
C ASN A 138 1.89 -18.06 -24.42
N ASN A 139 1.65 -17.71 -25.69
CA ASN A 139 1.87 -18.60 -26.82
C ASN A 139 3.31 -18.58 -27.35
N CYS A 140 4.26 -18.74 -26.44
CA CYS A 140 5.67 -18.95 -26.76
C CYS A 140 6.18 -20.12 -25.93
N GLU A 141 6.85 -21.08 -26.55
CA GLU A 141 7.59 -22.10 -25.81
C GLU A 141 8.76 -21.48 -25.03
N MET A 142 9.01 -22.00 -23.86
CA MET A 142 10.15 -21.61 -23.05
C MET A 142 11.43 -22.22 -23.64
N THR A 143 12.50 -21.42 -23.70
CA THR A 143 13.81 -21.95 -24.05
C THR A 143 14.41 -22.74 -22.88
N PHE A 144 15.36 -23.62 -23.14
CA PHE A 144 16.10 -24.33 -22.10
C PHE A 144 16.73 -23.38 -21.06
N TYR A 145 17.25 -22.24 -21.51
CA TYR A 145 17.87 -21.24 -20.63
C TYR A 145 16.87 -20.54 -19.73
N GLU A 146 15.70 -20.22 -20.25
CA GLU A 146 14.60 -19.63 -19.45
C GLU A 146 14.10 -20.63 -18.41
N TYR A 147 13.91 -21.88 -18.82
CA TYR A 147 13.54 -22.97 -17.92
C TYR A 147 14.56 -23.15 -16.80
N LYS A 148 15.84 -23.28 -17.14
CA LYS A 148 16.92 -23.43 -16.17
C LYS A 148 16.96 -22.26 -15.19
N ARG A 149 16.87 -21.01 -15.67
CA ARG A 149 16.86 -19.81 -14.81
C ARG A 149 15.68 -19.80 -13.82
N ILE A 150 14.51 -20.23 -14.23
CA ILE A 150 13.35 -20.33 -13.34
C ILE A 150 13.60 -21.40 -12.28
N HIS A 151 14.02 -22.59 -12.67
CA HIS A 151 14.29 -23.69 -11.73
C HIS A 151 15.44 -23.39 -10.77
N ASP A 152 16.52 -22.75 -11.23
CA ASP A 152 17.62 -22.30 -10.36
C ASP A 152 17.12 -21.33 -9.29
N LYS A 153 16.16 -20.46 -9.62
CA LYS A 153 15.57 -19.52 -8.66
C LYS A 153 14.60 -20.19 -7.70
N LEU A 154 13.77 -21.12 -8.19
CA LEU A 154 12.90 -21.93 -7.34
C LEU A 154 13.75 -22.72 -6.32
N SER A 155 14.81 -23.38 -6.77
CA SER A 155 15.71 -24.13 -5.90
C SER A 155 16.46 -23.25 -4.89
N ARG A 156 16.78 -22.01 -5.24
CA ARG A 156 17.37 -21.06 -4.29
C ARG A 156 16.38 -20.59 -3.25
N ALA A 157 15.14 -20.29 -3.65
CA ALA A 157 14.09 -19.88 -2.72
C ALA A 157 13.88 -20.93 -1.62
N GLN A 158 13.94 -22.22 -1.96
CA GLN A 158 13.82 -23.34 -1.01
C GLN A 158 14.96 -23.45 0.01
N GLN A 159 16.12 -22.86 -0.25
CA GLN A 159 17.26 -22.89 0.66
C GLN A 159 17.13 -21.88 1.80
N TYR A 160 16.22 -20.94 1.69
CA TYR A 160 16.00 -19.93 2.70
C TYR A 160 15.11 -20.46 3.83
N THR A 161 15.57 -20.34 5.05
CA THR A 161 14.84 -20.77 6.26
C THR A 161 13.94 -19.67 6.81
N SER A 162 14.11 -18.43 6.34
CA SER A 162 13.28 -17.28 6.67
C SER A 162 13.26 -16.27 5.53
N VAL A 163 12.21 -15.45 5.49
CA VAL A 163 12.08 -14.34 4.54
C VAL A 163 13.24 -13.37 4.70
N ASP A 164 13.67 -13.06 5.94
CA ASP A 164 14.81 -12.19 6.22
C ASP A 164 16.12 -12.70 5.63
N GLN A 165 16.38 -14.00 5.73
CA GLN A 165 17.57 -14.62 5.14
C GLN A 165 17.54 -14.54 3.62
N ALA A 166 16.39 -14.83 3.02
CA ALA A 166 16.19 -14.73 1.58
C ALA A 166 16.42 -13.30 1.09
N MET A 167 15.87 -12.33 1.79
CA MET A 167 15.96 -10.92 1.42
C MET A 167 17.38 -10.38 1.56
N ASN A 168 18.10 -10.69 2.62
CA ASN A 168 19.48 -10.25 2.79
C ASN A 168 20.38 -10.78 1.67
N GLN A 169 20.27 -12.04 1.29
CA GLN A 169 21.06 -12.61 0.19
C GLN A 169 20.64 -12.11 -1.20
N VAL A 170 19.36 -11.86 -1.37
CA VAL A 170 18.81 -11.31 -2.62
C VAL A 170 19.22 -9.85 -2.80
N LEU A 171 19.32 -9.09 -1.71
CA LEU A 171 19.77 -7.70 -1.70
C LEU A 171 21.27 -7.57 -1.98
N ASP A 172 22.08 -8.54 -1.57
CA ASP A 172 23.52 -8.58 -1.85
C ASP A 172 23.84 -9.02 -3.29
N ALA A 173 22.90 -9.70 -3.96
CA ALA A 173 23.06 -10.10 -5.35
C ALA A 173 22.69 -8.94 -6.29
N SER A 174 23.68 -8.16 -6.72
CA SER A 174 23.61 -6.93 -7.52
C SER A 174 22.88 -6.99 -8.87
N GLU A 175 22.24 -8.11 -9.24
CA GLU A 175 21.48 -8.26 -10.47
C GLU A 175 19.98 -8.40 -10.20
N GLY A 176 19.25 -7.31 -10.30
CA GLY A 176 17.77 -7.23 -10.11
C GLY A 176 16.91 -8.10 -11.06
N ALA A 177 17.52 -8.93 -11.92
CA ALA A 177 16.83 -9.82 -12.83
C ALA A 177 16.50 -11.17 -12.15
N GLY A 178 15.34 -11.24 -11.49
CA GLY A 178 14.80 -12.48 -10.96
C GLY A 178 14.33 -12.44 -9.51
N LEU A 179 14.43 -11.29 -8.89
CA LEU A 179 13.92 -11.01 -7.56
C LEU A 179 12.41 -11.25 -7.47
N GLY A 180 11.65 -10.87 -8.49
CA GLY A 180 10.21 -11.02 -8.52
C GLY A 180 9.72 -12.46 -8.32
N ILE A 181 10.37 -13.46 -8.93
CA ILE A 181 10.00 -14.87 -8.73
C ILE A 181 10.29 -15.30 -7.29
N ILE A 182 11.40 -14.87 -6.69
CA ILE A 182 11.74 -15.21 -5.30
C ILE A 182 10.74 -14.58 -4.34
N ILE A 183 10.45 -13.28 -4.49
CA ILE A 183 9.42 -12.59 -3.70
C ILE A 183 8.06 -13.29 -3.84
N MET A 184 7.67 -13.64 -5.07
CA MET A 184 6.42 -14.35 -5.32
C MET A 184 6.36 -15.69 -4.57
N ILE A 185 7.44 -16.48 -4.56
CA ILE A 185 7.49 -17.75 -3.83
C ILE A 185 7.37 -17.52 -2.34
N LEU A 186 8.10 -16.55 -1.79
CA LEU A 186 8.01 -16.20 -0.38
C LEU A 186 6.60 -15.73 0.00
N MET A 187 5.93 -14.99 -0.88
CA MET A 187 4.52 -14.62 -0.70
C MET A 187 3.60 -15.84 -0.69
N LEU A 188 3.83 -16.80 -1.59
CA LEU A 188 3.04 -18.03 -1.63
C LEU A 188 3.27 -18.89 -0.39
N GLU A 189 4.50 -19.00 0.09
CA GLU A 189 4.83 -19.70 1.35
C GLU A 189 4.16 -19.04 2.56
N LYS A 190 4.12 -17.70 2.59
CA LYS A 190 3.45 -16.94 3.65
C LYS A 190 1.96 -17.25 3.76
N ILE A 191 1.28 -17.47 2.64
CA ILE A 191 -0.12 -17.89 2.61
C ILE A 191 -0.30 -19.41 2.72
N GLY A 192 0.74 -20.13 3.19
CA GLY A 192 0.69 -21.57 3.46
C GLY A 192 0.76 -22.46 2.21
N LEU A 193 1.22 -21.92 1.09
CA LEU A 193 1.43 -22.68 -0.14
C LEU A 193 2.87 -23.17 -0.24
N THR A 194 3.03 -24.32 -0.86
CA THR A 194 4.33 -24.93 -1.15
C THR A 194 4.64 -24.83 -2.64
N GLU A 195 5.84 -25.22 -3.02
CA GLU A 195 6.24 -25.34 -4.43
C GLU A 195 5.33 -26.20 -5.28
N GLU A 196 4.65 -27.20 -4.68
CA GLU A 196 3.67 -28.05 -5.37
C GLU A 196 2.48 -27.24 -5.90
N ASN A 197 2.21 -26.10 -5.28
CA ASN A 197 1.13 -25.19 -5.66
C ASN A 197 1.51 -24.26 -6.82
N TYR A 198 2.81 -24.17 -7.15
CA TYR A 198 3.33 -23.36 -8.25
C TYR A 198 3.92 -24.26 -9.34
N GLN A 199 3.36 -24.18 -10.53
CA GLN A 199 3.73 -25.02 -11.66
C GLN A 199 4.08 -24.19 -12.89
N VAL A 200 5.20 -24.53 -13.55
CA VAL A 200 5.58 -23.96 -14.84
C VAL A 200 5.68 -25.06 -15.86
N ILE A 201 4.87 -24.96 -16.90
CA ILE A 201 4.71 -25.99 -17.95
C ILE A 201 4.98 -25.31 -19.29
N SER A 202 5.79 -25.93 -20.15
CA SER A 202 6.00 -25.47 -21.53
C SER A 202 5.69 -26.63 -22.47
N GLU A 203 4.55 -26.53 -23.15
CA GLU A 203 4.07 -27.57 -24.04
C GLU A 203 3.18 -26.99 -25.14
N ASN A 204 3.12 -27.68 -26.29
CA ASN A 204 2.25 -27.34 -27.42
C ASN A 204 2.37 -25.87 -27.91
N GLY A 205 3.56 -25.29 -27.86
CA GLY A 205 3.77 -23.91 -28.28
C GLY A 205 3.38 -22.85 -27.25
N GLU A 206 2.97 -23.27 -26.04
CA GLU A 206 2.58 -22.37 -24.94
C GLU A 206 3.48 -22.54 -23.73
N THR A 207 3.68 -21.44 -23.00
CA THR A 207 4.16 -21.45 -21.61
C THR A 207 3.00 -21.17 -20.68
N ILE A 208 2.83 -22.01 -19.68
CA ILE A 208 1.74 -21.97 -18.70
C ILE A 208 2.36 -21.86 -17.32
N THR A 209 2.07 -20.79 -16.61
CA THR A 209 2.39 -20.67 -15.19
C THR A 209 1.11 -20.72 -14.37
N ARG A 210 1.08 -21.58 -13.37
CA ARG A 210 -0.13 -21.92 -12.62
C ARG A 210 0.12 -21.86 -11.12
N ILE A 211 -0.80 -21.22 -10.39
CA ILE A 211 -0.89 -21.21 -8.93
C ILE A 211 -2.20 -21.91 -8.55
N ILE A 212 -2.14 -22.87 -7.64
CA ILE A 212 -3.30 -23.61 -7.13
C ILE A 212 -3.41 -23.36 -5.62
N LEU A 213 -4.52 -22.75 -5.20
CA LEU A 213 -4.80 -22.36 -3.82
C LEU A 213 -5.94 -23.22 -3.26
N PRO A 214 -5.81 -23.79 -2.08
CA PRO A 214 -6.95 -24.36 -1.39
C PRO A 214 -7.86 -23.24 -0.86
N ILE A 215 -9.18 -23.42 -0.96
CA ILE A 215 -10.16 -22.57 -0.29
C ILE A 215 -10.33 -23.12 1.12
N ASN A 216 -9.66 -22.55 2.12
CA ASN A 216 -9.80 -23.00 3.50
C ASN A 216 -9.72 -21.84 4.50
N GLU A 217 -10.36 -22.04 5.67
CA GLU A 217 -10.35 -21.08 6.77
C GLU A 217 -8.97 -20.96 7.47
N LYS A 218 -8.10 -21.96 7.33
CA LYS A 218 -6.80 -21.99 8.00
C LYS A 218 -5.86 -20.92 7.42
N THR A 219 -5.79 -20.85 6.11
CA THR A 219 -4.98 -19.82 5.40
C THR A 219 -5.41 -18.41 5.78
N ARG A 220 -6.71 -18.21 6.07
CA ARG A 220 -7.26 -16.93 6.52
C ARG A 220 -6.79 -16.51 7.92
N LYS A 221 -6.56 -17.48 8.83
CA LYS A 221 -6.11 -17.22 10.21
C LYS A 221 -4.61 -17.04 10.32
N ASP A 222 -3.83 -17.75 9.52
CA ASP A 222 -2.37 -17.69 9.58
C ASP A 222 -1.81 -16.34 9.05
N LEU A 223 -2.56 -15.64 8.20
CA LEU A 223 -2.20 -14.31 7.69
C LEU A 223 -2.34 -13.19 8.73
N SER A 224 -3.07 -13.40 9.81
CA SER A 224 -3.36 -12.39 10.84
C SER A 224 -2.50 -12.53 12.11
N VAL A 225 -1.49 -13.40 12.11
CA VAL A 225 -0.64 -13.59 13.29
C VAL A 225 0.45 -12.54 13.32
N VAL A 226 0.28 -11.58 14.21
CA VAL A 226 1.31 -10.57 14.54
C VAL A 226 2.56 -11.29 15.07
N SER A 227 3.72 -10.97 14.53
CA SER A 227 5.00 -11.50 15.02
C SER A 227 5.13 -11.25 16.52
N HIS A 228 5.59 -12.25 17.25
CA HIS A 228 5.81 -12.16 18.71
C HIS A 228 6.75 -10.99 19.08
N GLU A 229 7.67 -10.64 18.20
CA GLU A 229 8.60 -9.53 18.37
C GLU A 229 7.87 -8.18 18.45
N PHE A 230 6.93 -7.91 17.53
CA PHE A 230 6.15 -6.68 17.57
C PHE A 230 5.28 -6.59 18.81
N VAL A 231 4.65 -7.69 19.20
CA VAL A 231 3.87 -7.75 20.45
C VAL A 231 4.74 -7.37 21.66
N GLN A 232 5.94 -7.91 21.76
CA GLN A 232 6.87 -7.57 22.85
C GLN A 232 7.30 -6.10 22.83
N ILE A 233 7.60 -5.54 21.65
CA ILE A 233 7.97 -4.12 21.54
C ILE A 233 6.79 -3.25 21.95
N ILE A 234 5.59 -3.54 21.44
CA ILE A 234 4.36 -2.80 21.78
C ILE A 234 4.08 -2.91 23.28
N ASP A 235 4.18 -4.10 23.87
CA ASP A 235 3.94 -4.30 25.31
C ASP A 235 4.90 -3.51 26.20
N ASN A 236 6.11 -3.26 25.74
CA ASN A 236 7.12 -2.48 26.45
C ASN A 236 7.08 -0.97 26.18
N LEU A 237 6.14 -0.47 25.34
CA LEU A 237 5.99 0.96 25.13
C LEU A 237 5.65 1.69 26.45
N PRO A 238 6.22 2.89 26.69
CA PRO A 238 5.93 3.67 27.88
C PRO A 238 4.45 4.04 27.95
N GLN A 239 3.97 4.27 29.16
CA GLN A 239 2.66 4.90 29.37
C GLN A 239 2.75 6.40 29.09
N PHE A 240 1.62 7.01 28.79
CA PHE A 240 1.57 8.45 28.63
C PHE A 240 2.00 9.18 29.90
N PRO A 241 2.63 10.37 29.76
CA PRO A 241 2.97 11.21 30.89
C PRO A 241 1.75 11.49 31.78
N ASP A 242 1.99 11.56 33.11
CA ASP A 242 0.91 11.72 34.10
C ASP A 242 0.05 12.98 33.89
N ASN A 243 0.64 14.07 33.40
CA ASN A 243 -0.06 15.31 33.07
C ASN A 243 -1.09 15.10 31.95
N ILE A 244 -0.73 14.36 30.90
CA ILE A 244 -1.63 13.99 29.78
C ILE A 244 -2.79 13.13 30.30
N VAL A 245 -2.47 12.09 31.08
CA VAL A 245 -3.50 11.20 31.66
C VAL A 245 -4.48 11.97 32.54
N LYS A 246 -3.99 12.95 33.32
CA LYS A 246 -4.87 13.82 34.15
C LYS A 246 -5.81 14.66 33.30
N ILE A 247 -5.30 15.28 32.21
CA ILE A 247 -6.12 16.11 31.34
C ILE A 247 -7.15 15.23 30.61
N GLN A 248 -6.78 14.04 30.14
CA GLN A 248 -7.72 13.09 29.52
C GLN A 248 -8.87 12.72 30.46
N ARG A 249 -8.58 12.43 31.72
CA ARG A 249 -9.62 12.14 32.72
C ARG A 249 -10.61 13.30 32.89
N LEU A 250 -10.11 14.54 32.89
CA LEU A 250 -10.99 15.71 32.97
C LEU A 250 -11.83 15.89 31.69
N LEU A 251 -11.29 15.58 30.53
CA LEU A 251 -11.99 15.65 29.25
C LEU A 251 -13.10 14.57 29.15
N ASP A 252 -12.95 13.47 29.86
CA ASP A 252 -13.93 12.38 29.90
C ASP A 252 -14.99 12.58 30.99
N ASP A 253 -14.80 13.51 31.96
CA ASP A 253 -15.78 13.85 32.98
C ASP A 253 -16.73 14.94 32.50
N PRO A 254 -18.04 14.64 32.36
CA PRO A 254 -19.04 15.62 31.93
C PRO A 254 -19.17 16.84 32.84
N ASN A 255 -18.72 16.76 34.10
CA ASN A 255 -18.78 17.84 35.07
C ASN A 255 -17.55 18.75 35.08
N SER A 256 -16.50 18.40 34.30
CA SER A 256 -15.29 19.19 34.23
C SER A 256 -15.50 20.54 33.56
N LYS A 257 -14.84 21.55 34.12
CA LYS A 257 -14.89 22.91 33.56
C LYS A 257 -13.75 23.13 32.58
N MET A 258 -14.06 23.74 31.44
CA MET A 258 -13.06 24.11 30.43
C MET A 258 -11.92 24.98 31.02
N GLN A 259 -12.18 25.75 32.08
CA GLN A 259 -11.15 26.52 32.77
C GLN A 259 -10.11 25.64 33.50
N GLU A 260 -10.54 24.52 34.07
CA GLU A 260 -9.64 23.56 34.74
C GLU A 260 -8.73 22.87 33.71
N ILE A 261 -9.27 22.48 32.58
CA ILE A 261 -8.54 21.93 31.45
C ILE A 261 -7.52 22.94 30.92
N ALA A 262 -7.95 24.18 30.68
CA ALA A 262 -7.09 25.26 30.23
C ALA A 262 -5.95 25.57 31.22
N SER A 263 -6.24 25.52 32.53
CA SER A 263 -5.23 25.74 33.58
C SER A 263 -4.14 24.64 33.56
N LEU A 264 -4.54 23.37 33.41
CA LEU A 264 -3.60 22.27 33.33
C LEU A 264 -2.75 22.32 32.05
N ILE A 265 -3.35 22.63 30.90
CA ILE A 265 -2.60 22.84 29.65
C ILE A 265 -1.60 24.02 29.81
N SER A 266 -2.03 25.13 30.45
CA SER A 266 -1.18 26.30 30.67
C SER A 266 0.01 26.03 31.60
N SER A 267 -0.10 25.02 32.45
CA SER A 267 1.00 24.63 33.37
C SER A 267 2.10 23.82 32.67
N ASP A 268 1.83 23.32 31.48
CA ASP A 268 2.78 22.58 30.63
C ASP A 268 3.16 23.42 29.41
N VAL A 269 4.44 23.82 29.36
CA VAL A 269 4.92 24.72 28.30
C VAL A 269 4.85 24.09 26.91
N SER A 270 5.11 22.77 26.80
CA SER A 270 5.03 22.04 25.51
C SER A 270 3.60 22.02 25.03
N LEU A 271 2.65 21.52 25.86
CA LEU A 271 1.24 21.46 25.49
C LEU A 271 0.64 22.82 25.16
N ALA A 272 0.99 23.85 25.95
CA ALA A 272 0.52 25.21 25.69
C ALA A 272 1.03 25.75 24.33
N THR A 273 2.28 25.49 24.03
CA THR A 273 2.90 25.90 22.77
C THR A 273 2.26 25.18 21.59
N ASP A 274 2.08 23.87 21.67
CA ASP A 274 1.53 23.07 20.59
C ASP A 274 0.04 23.37 20.35
N LEU A 275 -0.72 23.63 21.42
CA LEU A 275 -2.11 24.09 21.28
C LEU A 275 -2.19 25.45 20.58
N LEU A 276 -1.33 26.41 20.97
CA LEU A 276 -1.33 27.74 20.35
C LEU A 276 -0.88 27.66 18.88
N LYS A 277 0.10 26.83 18.56
CA LYS A 277 0.50 26.58 17.17
C LYS A 277 -0.67 25.99 16.37
N LEU A 278 -1.29 24.94 16.87
CA LEU A 278 -2.43 24.30 16.21
C LEU A 278 -3.56 25.29 15.92
N VAL A 279 -3.97 26.06 16.91
CA VAL A 279 -5.08 27.03 16.77
C VAL A 279 -4.73 28.19 15.83
N ASN A 280 -3.46 28.60 15.80
CA ASN A 280 -2.98 29.66 14.91
C ASN A 280 -2.60 29.15 13.52
N SER A 281 -2.67 27.86 13.27
CA SER A 281 -2.47 27.31 11.91
C SER A 281 -3.63 27.73 10.99
N ALA A 282 -3.42 27.72 9.68
CA ALA A 282 -4.48 28.03 8.71
C ALA A 282 -5.69 27.08 8.83
N ALA A 283 -5.50 25.93 9.45
CA ALA A 283 -6.57 25.01 9.78
C ALA A 283 -7.73 25.70 10.50
N TYR A 284 -7.47 26.65 11.38
CA TYR A 284 -8.51 27.41 12.08
C TYR A 284 -8.90 28.72 11.41
N ALA A 285 -8.13 29.19 10.39
CA ALA A 285 -8.42 30.37 9.60
C ALA A 285 -8.82 31.60 10.43
N LEU A 286 -8.12 31.84 11.55
CA LEU A 286 -8.44 32.93 12.46
C LEU A 286 -8.14 34.29 11.80
N SER A 287 -9.03 35.26 12.00
CA SER A 287 -8.84 36.65 11.54
C SER A 287 -7.74 37.38 12.30
N ALA A 288 -7.36 36.92 13.49
CA ALA A 288 -6.28 37.42 14.32
C ALA A 288 -5.67 36.28 15.13
N PRO A 289 -4.34 36.30 15.40
CA PRO A 289 -3.69 35.25 16.18
C PRO A 289 -4.27 35.10 17.59
N CYS A 290 -4.61 33.85 17.95
CA CYS A 290 -4.98 33.46 19.30
C CYS A 290 -3.74 33.50 20.22
N ARG A 291 -3.81 34.18 21.34
CA ARG A 291 -2.71 34.32 22.29
C ARG A 291 -3.00 33.81 23.68
N SER A 292 -4.17 33.21 23.86
CA SER A 292 -4.65 32.75 25.16
C SER A 292 -5.04 31.27 25.10
N ILE A 293 -4.53 30.48 26.04
CA ILE A 293 -4.91 29.07 26.16
C ILE A 293 -6.42 28.91 26.43
N ASN A 294 -7.03 29.81 27.23
CA ASN A 294 -8.47 29.79 27.46
C ASN A 294 -9.29 30.02 26.17
N GLU A 295 -8.80 30.86 25.28
CA GLU A 295 -9.43 31.08 23.98
C GLU A 295 -9.20 29.89 23.04
N ALA A 296 -7.97 29.38 22.99
CA ALA A 296 -7.59 28.22 22.20
C ALA A 296 -8.45 26.99 22.56
N VAL A 297 -8.58 26.68 23.84
CA VAL A 297 -9.41 25.56 24.33
C VAL A 297 -10.89 25.70 23.92
N LYS A 298 -11.43 26.92 23.91
CA LYS A 298 -12.79 27.18 23.45
C LYS A 298 -12.96 27.01 21.94
N LEU A 299 -11.97 27.43 21.18
CA LEU A 299 -11.96 27.35 19.71
C LEU A 299 -11.87 25.89 19.25
N VAL A 300 -10.97 25.13 19.84
CA VAL A 300 -10.71 23.73 19.49
C VAL A 300 -11.80 22.80 20.02
N GLY A 301 -12.36 23.10 21.17
CA GLY A 301 -13.36 22.27 21.85
C GLY A 301 -12.78 21.01 22.51
N ILE A 302 -13.60 20.25 23.21
CA ILE A 302 -13.19 19.07 23.98
C ILE A 302 -12.53 18.01 23.08
N ARG A 303 -13.17 17.68 21.96
CA ARG A 303 -12.67 16.64 21.04
C ARG A 303 -11.32 17.03 20.42
N GLY A 304 -11.18 18.27 19.96
CA GLY A 304 -9.92 18.74 19.40
C GLY A 304 -8.79 18.80 20.44
N ILE A 305 -9.07 19.17 21.68
CA ILE A 305 -8.09 19.08 22.78
C ILE A 305 -7.68 17.63 23.02
N LYS A 306 -8.63 16.70 23.06
CA LYS A 306 -8.35 15.26 23.22
C LYS A 306 -7.44 14.74 22.10
N ASN A 307 -7.75 15.10 20.87
CA ASN A 307 -6.97 14.73 19.68
C ASN A 307 -5.55 15.33 19.72
N MET A 308 -5.40 16.59 20.11
CA MET A 308 -4.09 17.24 20.28
C MET A 308 -3.25 16.54 21.37
N LEU A 309 -3.85 16.22 22.52
CA LEU A 309 -3.14 15.52 23.59
C LEU A 309 -2.65 14.14 23.16
N ILE A 310 -3.48 13.40 22.42
CA ILE A 310 -3.10 12.11 21.85
C ILE A 310 -1.90 12.28 20.92
N SER A 311 -1.94 13.28 20.03
CA SER A 311 -0.84 13.55 19.08
C SER A 311 0.48 13.85 19.78
N VAL A 312 0.47 14.83 20.71
CA VAL A 312 1.68 15.24 21.45
C VAL A 312 2.24 14.08 22.28
N ALA A 313 1.38 13.39 23.03
CA ALA A 313 1.79 12.26 23.86
C ALA A 313 2.35 11.11 23.03
N THR A 314 1.80 10.85 21.86
CA THR A 314 2.30 9.82 20.93
C THR A 314 3.70 10.15 20.46
N ILE A 315 3.90 11.37 19.95
CA ILE A 315 5.21 11.83 19.47
C ILE A 315 6.25 11.77 20.59
N GLU A 316 5.91 12.27 21.79
CA GLU A 316 6.82 12.24 22.95
C GLU A 316 7.14 10.81 23.42
N SER A 317 6.17 9.91 23.39
CA SER A 317 6.33 8.53 23.87
C SER A 317 7.08 7.64 22.89
N LEU A 318 6.86 7.82 21.57
CA LEU A 318 7.49 6.98 20.55
C LEU A 318 8.88 7.49 20.13
N ASP A 319 9.10 8.80 20.09
CA ASP A 319 10.22 9.40 19.37
C ASP A 319 11.00 10.48 20.15
N ALA A 320 10.87 10.55 21.46
CA ALA A 320 11.51 11.61 22.28
C ALA A 320 13.03 11.71 22.08
N LYS A 321 13.72 10.62 21.73
CA LYS A 321 15.18 10.55 21.63
C LYS A 321 15.70 10.65 20.19
N GLU A 322 14.89 10.35 19.19
CA GLU A 322 15.31 10.13 17.81
C GLU A 322 14.60 11.03 16.81
N LYS A 323 13.91 12.10 17.27
CA LYS A 323 13.15 13.05 16.40
C LYS A 323 13.92 13.53 15.17
N ALA A 324 15.23 13.75 15.30
CA ALA A 324 16.06 14.21 14.20
C ALA A 324 16.25 13.10 13.13
N HIS A 325 16.25 11.84 13.52
CA HIS A 325 16.36 10.69 12.64
C HIS A 325 15.05 10.46 11.86
N HIS A 326 13.91 10.62 12.56
CA HIS A 326 12.59 10.41 11.97
C HIS A 326 11.94 11.71 11.43
N LYS A 327 12.74 12.72 11.13
CA LYS A 327 12.23 14.02 10.66
C LYS A 327 11.37 13.88 9.40
N GLU A 328 11.82 13.12 8.40
CA GLU A 328 11.10 12.92 7.14
C GLU A 328 9.73 12.28 7.37
N LEU A 329 9.63 11.28 8.25
CA LEU A 329 8.38 10.65 8.62
C LEU A 329 7.39 11.65 9.23
N TRP A 330 7.86 12.48 10.17
CA TRP A 330 6.99 13.48 10.80
C TRP A 330 6.64 14.62 9.85
N ASP A 331 7.56 15.09 9.01
CA ASP A 331 7.28 16.11 7.99
C ASP A 331 6.20 15.61 7.01
N HIS A 332 6.28 14.35 6.58
CA HIS A 332 5.23 13.70 5.79
C HIS A 332 3.90 13.61 6.56
N SER A 333 3.92 13.12 7.79
CA SER A 333 2.73 12.99 8.62
C SER A 333 2.05 14.34 8.87
N TYR A 334 2.80 15.42 9.08
CA TYR A 334 2.26 16.78 9.18
C TYR A 334 1.62 17.25 7.87
N LYS A 335 2.25 16.95 6.72
CA LYS A 335 1.71 17.28 5.39
C LYS A 335 0.38 16.55 5.18
N VAL A 336 0.31 15.25 5.48
CA VAL A 336 -0.91 14.44 5.36
C VAL A 336 -2.01 14.93 6.33
N ALA A 337 -1.66 15.24 7.58
CA ALA A 337 -2.60 15.79 8.56
C ALA A 337 -3.25 17.09 8.08
N PHE A 338 -2.43 17.99 7.54
CA PHE A 338 -2.90 19.25 6.98
C PHE A 338 -3.82 19.03 5.77
N TYR A 339 -3.43 18.14 4.85
CA TYR A 339 -4.22 17.82 3.66
C TYR A 339 -5.55 17.18 4.03
N ALA A 340 -5.54 16.24 4.98
CA ALA A 340 -6.75 15.60 5.47
C ALA A 340 -7.72 16.63 6.08
N TYR A 341 -7.21 17.55 6.87
CA TYR A 341 -8.03 18.59 7.46
C TYR A 341 -8.62 19.54 6.41
N GLU A 342 -7.83 19.99 5.43
CA GLU A 342 -8.30 20.85 4.35
C GLU A 342 -9.33 20.14 3.45
N LEU A 343 -9.10 18.89 3.10
CA LEU A 343 -10.08 18.08 2.35
C LEU A 343 -11.37 17.90 3.16
N ALA A 344 -11.27 17.57 4.46
CA ALA A 344 -12.44 17.42 5.33
C ALA A 344 -13.28 18.71 5.38
N ARG A 345 -12.66 19.87 5.54
CA ARG A 345 -13.34 21.16 5.55
C ARG A 345 -14.04 21.49 4.23
N ASN A 346 -13.43 21.13 3.12
CA ASN A 346 -14.00 21.47 1.81
C ASN A 346 -15.07 20.48 1.35
N PHE A 347 -14.94 19.20 1.66
CA PHE A 347 -15.82 18.15 1.16
C PHE A 347 -16.74 17.54 2.22
N CYS A 348 -16.40 17.64 3.51
CA CYS A 348 -17.12 17.05 4.63
C CYS A 348 -17.59 18.10 5.66
N ALA A 349 -17.76 19.38 5.27
CA ALA A 349 -18.07 20.48 6.20
C ALA A 349 -19.29 20.26 7.10
N HIS A 350 -20.25 19.45 6.66
CA HIS A 350 -21.45 19.11 7.43
C HIS A 350 -21.24 17.91 8.38
N GLU A 351 -20.13 17.20 8.25
CA GLU A 351 -19.77 16.02 9.04
C GLU A 351 -18.70 16.42 10.07
N ARG A 352 -19.13 17.18 11.06
CA ARG A 352 -18.25 17.78 12.06
C ARG A 352 -17.25 16.78 12.67
N VAL A 353 -17.67 15.55 12.94
CA VAL A 353 -16.81 14.48 13.49
C VAL A 353 -15.66 14.15 12.57
N VAL A 354 -15.90 14.01 11.25
CA VAL A 354 -14.86 13.74 10.24
C VAL A 354 -13.84 14.89 10.22
N VAL A 355 -14.31 16.14 10.25
CA VAL A 355 -13.42 17.32 10.27
C VAL A 355 -12.57 17.37 11.53
N GLU A 356 -13.13 17.07 12.70
CA GLU A 356 -12.44 17.11 13.98
C GLU A 356 -11.38 16.00 14.12
N ASP A 357 -11.60 14.84 13.51
CA ASP A 357 -10.67 13.70 13.58
C ASP A 357 -9.62 13.68 12.45
N ALA A 358 -9.87 14.39 11.35
CA ALA A 358 -9.03 14.37 10.15
C ALA A 358 -7.54 14.64 10.45
N TYR A 359 -7.25 15.69 11.22
CA TYR A 359 -5.88 16.10 11.52
C TYR A 359 -5.13 15.06 12.34
N VAL A 360 -5.71 14.55 13.43
CA VAL A 360 -5.03 13.56 14.29
C VAL A 360 -4.84 12.24 13.57
N CYS A 361 -5.84 11.81 12.81
CA CYS A 361 -5.74 10.58 12.02
C CYS A 361 -4.62 10.70 10.96
N GLY A 362 -4.54 11.83 10.25
CA GLY A 362 -3.46 12.08 9.31
C GLY A 362 -2.08 12.17 9.96
N LEU A 363 -1.98 12.78 11.15
CA LEU A 363 -0.71 12.90 11.86
C LEU A 363 -0.18 11.56 12.37
N LEU A 364 -1.07 10.63 12.73
CA LEU A 364 -0.69 9.37 13.37
C LEU A 364 -0.78 8.15 12.43
N HIS A 365 -1.24 8.32 11.18
CA HIS A 365 -1.47 7.18 10.27
C HIS A 365 -0.24 6.29 10.13
N ASP A 366 0.94 6.87 10.10
CA ASP A 366 2.22 6.22 9.87
C ASP A 366 3.02 5.91 11.15
N MET A 367 2.47 6.13 12.35
CA MET A 367 3.23 5.93 13.60
C MET A 367 3.77 4.52 13.79
N GLY A 368 3.17 3.53 13.14
CA GLY A 368 3.63 2.14 13.19
C GLY A 368 4.97 1.93 12.48
N LYS A 369 5.37 2.80 11.53
CA LYS A 369 6.67 2.77 10.86
C LYS A 369 7.83 2.91 11.86
N LEU A 370 7.66 3.71 12.91
CA LEU A 370 8.67 3.86 13.98
C LEU A 370 8.98 2.54 14.70
N ILE A 371 7.96 1.73 14.93
CA ILE A 371 8.12 0.43 15.58
C ILE A 371 8.63 -0.60 14.58
N TYR A 372 8.21 -0.52 13.34
CA TYR A 372 8.69 -1.39 12.28
C TYR A 372 10.20 -1.21 12.06
N GLU A 373 10.66 0.03 11.95
CA GLU A 373 12.08 0.38 11.81
C GLU A 373 12.90 -0.06 13.02
N LYS A 374 12.36 0.10 14.22
CA LYS A 374 13.00 -0.35 15.46
C LYS A 374 13.18 -1.87 15.53
N ALA A 375 12.22 -2.63 14.99
CA ALA A 375 12.30 -4.10 14.91
C ALA A 375 13.27 -4.55 13.80
N HIS A 376 13.30 -3.86 12.67
CA HIS A 376 14.03 -4.26 11.48
C HIS A 376 14.92 -3.16 10.87
N PRO A 377 15.87 -2.55 11.65
CA PRO A 377 16.60 -1.35 11.22
C PRO A 377 17.48 -1.58 9.98
N ALA A 378 18.07 -2.77 9.82
CA ALA A 378 18.93 -3.09 8.67
C ALA A 378 18.16 -3.35 7.36
N THR A 379 16.86 -3.59 7.47
CA THR A 379 16.03 -4.04 6.36
C THR A 379 15.24 -2.89 5.74
N THR A 380 14.85 -1.89 6.54
CA THR A 380 13.95 -0.81 6.12
C THR A 380 14.51 0.02 4.94
N GLU A 381 15.77 0.41 4.98
CA GLU A 381 16.40 1.19 3.90
C GLU A 381 16.49 0.40 2.59
N LYS A 382 16.83 -0.89 2.70
CA LYS A 382 16.89 -1.80 1.57
C LYS A 382 15.50 -2.11 0.98
N MET A 383 14.47 -2.18 1.83
CA MET A 383 13.07 -2.36 1.44
C MET A 383 12.60 -1.22 0.53
N LYS A 384 12.85 0.02 0.91
CA LYS A 384 12.47 1.20 0.11
C LYS A 384 13.00 1.08 -1.32
N SER A 385 14.27 0.77 -1.48
CA SER A 385 14.88 0.59 -2.81
C SER A 385 14.24 -0.54 -3.64
N ILE A 386 13.83 -1.65 -3.02
CA ILE A 386 13.17 -2.75 -3.73
C ILE A 386 11.75 -2.38 -4.12
N CYS A 387 11.01 -1.76 -3.21
CA CYS A 387 9.63 -1.33 -3.45
C CYS A 387 9.58 -0.38 -4.65
N GLU A 388 10.48 0.61 -4.72
CA GLU A 388 10.63 1.52 -5.86
C GLU A 388 10.97 0.78 -7.15
N GLN A 389 12.00 -0.09 -7.13
CA GLN A 389 12.44 -0.82 -8.34
C GLN A 389 11.41 -1.80 -8.88
N LYS A 390 10.54 -2.34 -8.03
CA LYS A 390 9.57 -3.38 -8.36
C LYS A 390 8.13 -2.90 -8.41
N ASN A 391 7.90 -1.63 -8.09
CA ASN A 391 6.56 -1.06 -7.96
C ASN A 391 5.67 -1.89 -7.01
N ILE A 392 6.22 -2.21 -5.84
CA ILE A 392 5.52 -2.89 -4.75
C ILE A 392 5.25 -1.84 -3.67
N SER A 393 4.06 -1.79 -3.13
CA SER A 393 3.78 -0.92 -1.99
C SER A 393 4.49 -1.40 -0.73
N ASN A 394 4.91 -0.46 0.12
CA ASN A 394 5.67 -0.76 1.33
C ASN A 394 4.87 -1.65 2.30
N ASP A 395 3.57 -1.41 2.43
CA ASP A 395 2.68 -2.17 3.31
C ASP A 395 2.57 -3.66 2.95
N ILE A 396 2.53 -3.99 1.63
CA ILE A 396 2.57 -5.38 1.15
C ILE A 396 3.90 -6.03 1.51
N PHE A 397 5.00 -5.29 1.32
CA PHE A 397 6.31 -5.80 1.63
C PHE A 397 6.51 -6.01 3.14
N GLU A 398 6.02 -5.11 3.98
CA GLU A 398 5.99 -5.24 5.43
C GLU A 398 5.19 -6.47 5.87
N LYS A 399 3.99 -6.69 5.31
CA LYS A 399 3.20 -7.90 5.55
C LYS A 399 3.94 -9.17 5.14
N LEU A 400 4.69 -9.13 4.07
CA LEU A 400 5.51 -10.25 3.63
C LEU A 400 6.62 -10.57 4.65
N MET A 401 7.33 -9.54 5.12
CA MET A 401 8.45 -9.68 6.05
C MET A 401 8.00 -10.06 7.47
N ALA A 402 7.06 -9.33 8.00
CA ALA A 402 6.70 -9.37 9.41
C ALA A 402 5.31 -10.00 9.70
N GLY A 403 4.52 -10.27 8.68
CA GLY A 403 3.13 -10.73 8.82
C GLY A 403 2.12 -9.63 9.11
N VAL A 404 2.61 -8.41 9.35
CA VAL A 404 1.82 -7.21 9.64
C VAL A 404 2.45 -6.01 8.97
N ASN A 405 1.64 -5.01 8.61
CA ASN A 405 2.13 -3.73 8.11
C ASN A 405 2.13 -2.66 9.22
N HIS A 406 2.71 -1.50 8.90
CA HIS A 406 2.77 -0.38 9.85
C HIS A 406 1.38 0.13 10.27
N GLY A 407 0.36 0.07 9.42
CA GLY A 407 -1.01 0.42 9.78
C GLY A 407 -1.58 -0.49 10.87
N GLU A 408 -1.39 -1.80 10.74
CA GLU A 408 -1.79 -2.78 11.75
C GLU A 408 -1.02 -2.60 13.05
N ILE A 409 0.30 -2.33 12.98
CA ILE A 409 1.15 -2.05 14.16
C ILE A 409 0.69 -0.75 14.84
N GLY A 410 0.48 0.31 14.07
CA GLY A 410 -0.02 1.59 14.58
C GLY A 410 -1.37 1.46 15.28
N ALA A 411 -2.27 0.67 14.72
CA ALA A 411 -3.56 0.40 15.34
C ALA A 411 -3.43 -0.35 16.69
N LEU A 412 -2.53 -1.35 16.79
CA LEU A 412 -2.26 -2.03 18.05
C LEU A 412 -1.70 -1.08 19.12
N ILE A 413 -0.87 -0.11 18.72
CA ILE A 413 -0.38 0.95 19.62
C ILE A 413 -1.54 1.82 20.09
N ALA A 414 -2.39 2.24 19.17
CA ALA A 414 -3.57 3.05 19.47
C ALA A 414 -4.53 2.34 20.45
N GLU A 415 -4.78 1.05 20.24
CA GLU A 415 -5.57 0.20 21.12
C GLU A 415 -4.94 0.06 22.51
N LYS A 416 -3.62 -0.18 22.59
CA LYS A 416 -2.90 -0.25 23.85
C LYS A 416 -3.02 1.04 24.67
N TRP A 417 -2.96 2.18 24.01
CA TRP A 417 -3.08 3.48 24.66
C TRP A 417 -4.52 3.98 24.82
N ASN A 418 -5.51 3.11 24.53
CA ASN A 418 -6.94 3.39 24.61
C ASN A 418 -7.36 4.63 23.82
N PHE A 419 -6.85 4.77 22.61
CA PHE A 419 -7.30 5.84 21.70
C PHE A 419 -8.76 5.62 21.31
N PRO A 420 -9.47 6.69 20.89
CA PRO A 420 -10.78 6.55 20.26
C PRO A 420 -10.73 5.54 19.13
N GLU A 421 -11.74 4.69 19.01
CA GLU A 421 -11.81 3.60 18.03
C GLU A 421 -11.62 4.11 16.59
N VAL A 422 -12.14 5.31 16.28
CA VAL A 422 -11.94 5.93 14.95
C VAL A 422 -10.46 6.09 14.61
N ILE A 423 -9.60 6.46 15.57
CA ILE A 423 -8.16 6.66 15.32
C ILE A 423 -7.51 5.31 15.03
N ALA A 424 -7.75 4.30 15.86
CA ALA A 424 -7.19 2.96 15.65
C ALA A 424 -7.65 2.35 14.32
N GLU A 425 -8.94 2.49 14.00
CA GLU A 425 -9.52 1.95 12.77
C GLU A 425 -8.99 2.64 11.52
N VAL A 426 -8.87 3.97 11.56
CA VAL A 426 -8.31 4.74 10.44
C VAL A 426 -6.83 4.42 10.22
N ILE A 427 -6.03 4.35 11.28
CA ILE A 427 -4.61 3.96 11.19
C ILE A 427 -4.47 2.55 10.59
N ARG A 428 -5.32 1.61 11.00
CA ARG A 428 -5.32 0.24 10.49
C ARG A 428 -5.58 0.17 8.99
N HIS A 429 -6.50 0.99 8.50
CA HIS A 429 -7.07 0.89 7.16
C HIS A 429 -6.78 2.10 6.25
N HIS A 430 -5.74 2.88 6.54
CA HIS A 430 -5.43 4.04 5.69
C HIS A 430 -4.90 3.65 4.30
N HIS A 431 -4.46 2.42 4.08
CA HIS A 431 -4.11 1.89 2.75
C HIS A 431 -5.25 1.11 2.07
N ASP A 432 -6.19 0.58 2.84
CA ASP A 432 -7.32 -0.23 2.35
C ASP A 432 -8.66 0.22 2.97
N PRO A 433 -9.07 1.49 2.75
CA PRO A 433 -10.20 2.12 3.44
C PRO A 433 -11.55 1.42 3.24
N GLU A 434 -11.70 0.62 2.20
CA GLU A 434 -12.88 -0.21 1.96
C GLU A 434 -13.08 -1.30 3.03
N ASN A 435 -12.00 -1.71 3.70
CA ASN A 435 -12.03 -2.70 4.78
C ASN A 435 -12.32 -2.09 6.15
N ALA A 436 -12.29 -0.76 6.29
CA ALA A 436 -12.67 -0.06 7.50
C ALA A 436 -14.17 -0.23 7.81
N LYS A 437 -14.53 -0.18 9.11
CA LYS A 437 -15.93 -0.17 9.54
C LYS A 437 -16.68 0.94 8.84
N GLU A 438 -17.94 0.68 8.47
CA GLU A 438 -18.75 1.60 7.66
C GLU A 438 -18.81 3.02 8.24
N GLU A 439 -18.90 3.15 9.56
CA GLU A 439 -18.95 4.44 10.26
C GLU A 439 -17.63 5.23 10.20
N TYR A 440 -16.48 4.59 10.00
CA TYR A 440 -15.16 5.22 9.94
C TYR A 440 -14.57 5.23 8.52
N ARG A 441 -15.19 4.51 7.58
CA ARG A 441 -14.70 4.35 6.20
C ARG A 441 -14.43 5.69 5.53
N LYS A 442 -15.33 6.67 5.72
CA LYS A 442 -15.15 7.99 5.12
C LYS A 442 -13.90 8.71 5.65
N THR A 443 -13.62 8.61 6.94
CA THR A 443 -12.40 9.17 7.53
C THR A 443 -11.17 8.41 7.05
N ALA A 444 -11.23 7.08 6.97
CA ALA A 444 -10.13 6.28 6.43
C ALA A 444 -9.84 6.62 4.96
N THR A 445 -10.89 6.76 4.13
CA THR A 445 -10.76 7.18 2.73
C THR A 445 -10.17 8.59 2.61
N LEU A 446 -10.52 9.49 3.53
CA LEU A 446 -9.96 10.83 3.57
C LEU A 446 -8.46 10.81 3.83
N ILE A 447 -8.00 9.99 4.79
CA ILE A 447 -6.57 9.85 5.10
C ILE A 447 -5.84 9.19 3.93
N TYR A 448 -6.37 8.09 3.38
CA TYR A 448 -5.85 7.46 2.17
C TYR A 448 -5.63 8.47 1.04
N LEU A 449 -6.64 9.29 0.73
CA LEU A 449 -6.56 10.26 -0.35
C LEU A 449 -5.52 11.36 -0.06
N SER A 450 -5.41 11.79 1.20
CA SER A 450 -4.44 12.83 1.62
C SER A 450 -3.01 12.33 1.52
N ASP A 451 -2.76 11.09 1.91
CA ASP A 451 -1.49 10.39 1.80
C ASP A 451 -1.10 10.21 0.33
N MET A 452 -1.99 9.67 -0.48
CA MET A 452 -1.78 9.51 -1.92
C MET A 452 -1.52 10.83 -2.65
N ILE A 453 -2.18 11.93 -2.26
CA ILE A 453 -1.91 13.26 -2.82
C ILE A 453 -0.50 13.73 -2.43
N SER A 454 -0.04 13.45 -1.20
CA SER A 454 1.32 13.76 -0.78
C SER A 454 2.35 13.05 -1.65
N HIS A 455 2.18 11.74 -1.85
CA HIS A 455 3.05 10.93 -2.72
C HIS A 455 2.98 11.32 -4.19
N TYR A 456 1.80 11.73 -4.68
CA TYR A 456 1.63 12.23 -6.06
C TYR A 456 2.42 13.52 -6.31
N GLN A 457 2.47 14.42 -5.33
CA GLN A 457 3.28 15.65 -5.42
C GLN A 457 4.78 15.40 -5.43
N ASP A 458 5.21 14.32 -4.81
CA ASP A 458 6.61 13.92 -4.73
C ASP A 458 7.03 12.99 -5.90
N ASP A 459 6.16 12.86 -6.95
CA ASP A 459 6.34 12.01 -8.14
C ASP A 459 6.52 10.50 -7.81
N GLU A 460 6.03 10.06 -6.65
CA GLU A 460 6.15 8.66 -6.20
C GLU A 460 5.00 7.78 -6.70
N VAL A 461 3.85 8.37 -6.98
CA VAL A 461 2.66 7.68 -7.49
C VAL A 461 2.03 8.41 -8.67
N GLU A 462 1.39 7.66 -9.55
CA GLU A 462 0.69 8.16 -10.74
C GLU A 462 -0.83 8.22 -10.49
N PHE A 463 -1.56 9.05 -11.25
CA PHE A 463 -3.02 9.20 -11.09
C PHE A 463 -3.80 7.89 -11.15
N TYR A 464 -3.37 6.93 -11.96
CA TYR A 464 -4.04 5.64 -12.10
C TYR A 464 -3.92 4.72 -10.87
N GLN A 465 -2.98 5.00 -9.96
CA GLN A 465 -2.78 4.24 -8.72
C GLN A 465 -3.76 4.63 -7.63
N PHE A 466 -4.47 5.75 -7.80
CA PHE A 466 -5.52 6.14 -6.87
C PHE A 466 -6.74 5.23 -6.98
N ASP A 467 -7.30 4.84 -5.84
CA ASP A 467 -8.56 4.12 -5.81
C ASP A 467 -9.69 4.97 -6.38
N LYS A 468 -10.45 4.38 -7.33
CA LYS A 468 -11.50 5.09 -8.06
C LYS A 468 -12.71 5.43 -7.19
N ASP A 469 -13.02 4.59 -6.22
CA ASP A 469 -14.14 4.80 -5.30
C ASP A 469 -13.77 5.88 -4.27
N ALA A 470 -12.50 5.92 -3.83
CA ALA A 470 -11.98 7.00 -3.00
C ALA A 470 -12.03 8.35 -3.72
N LEU A 471 -11.58 8.43 -4.97
CA LEU A 471 -11.67 9.64 -5.79
C LEU A 471 -13.13 10.08 -5.99
N ALA A 472 -14.02 9.13 -6.28
CA ALA A 472 -15.44 9.40 -6.50
C ALA A 472 -16.14 9.93 -5.25
N LEU A 473 -15.79 9.44 -4.06
CA LEU A 473 -16.32 9.89 -2.77
C LEU A 473 -16.03 11.39 -2.53
N PHE A 474 -14.90 11.88 -3.03
CA PHE A 474 -14.49 13.29 -2.96
C PHE A 474 -14.72 14.05 -4.27
N HIS A 475 -15.56 13.53 -5.18
CA HIS A 475 -15.94 14.16 -6.46
C HIS A 475 -14.78 14.47 -7.39
N ILE A 476 -13.68 13.72 -7.30
CA ILE A 476 -12.52 13.81 -8.18
C ILE A 476 -12.68 12.79 -9.30
N SER A 477 -12.91 13.25 -10.52
CA SER A 477 -13.21 12.38 -11.67
C SER A 477 -12.10 12.37 -12.73
N THR A 478 -11.17 13.32 -12.65
CA THR A 478 -10.11 13.51 -13.65
C THR A 478 -8.80 13.89 -13.01
N GLU A 479 -7.70 13.49 -13.63
CA GLU A 479 -6.35 13.89 -13.22
C GLU A 479 -6.18 15.41 -13.12
N LYS A 480 -6.78 16.17 -14.03
CA LYS A 480 -6.76 17.64 -14.00
C LYS A 480 -7.38 18.21 -12.70
N GLN A 481 -8.47 17.59 -12.22
CA GLN A 481 -9.07 17.99 -10.93
C GLN A 481 -8.14 17.66 -9.76
N LEU A 482 -7.51 16.49 -9.79
CA LEU A 482 -6.53 16.10 -8.78
C LEU A 482 -5.35 17.09 -8.75
N ILE A 483 -4.76 17.41 -9.89
CA ILE A 483 -3.69 18.40 -10.02
C ILE A 483 -4.10 19.74 -9.40
N THR A 484 -5.28 20.25 -9.75
CA THR A 484 -5.76 21.54 -9.23
C THR A 484 -5.93 21.54 -7.71
N ILE A 485 -6.44 20.43 -7.14
CA ILE A 485 -6.58 20.26 -5.68
C ILE A 485 -5.21 20.17 -5.03
N SER A 486 -4.34 19.33 -5.56
CA SER A 486 -2.98 19.08 -5.10
C SER A 486 -2.14 20.38 -5.07
N GLU A 487 -2.11 21.14 -6.17
CA GLU A 487 -1.41 22.41 -6.26
C GLU A 487 -1.92 23.44 -5.23
N LYS A 488 -3.24 23.53 -5.07
CA LYS A 488 -3.83 24.45 -4.08
C LYS A 488 -3.45 24.06 -2.66
N MET A 489 -3.45 22.76 -2.34
CA MET A 489 -3.08 22.25 -1.02
C MET A 489 -1.59 22.52 -0.74
N ALA A 490 -0.72 22.28 -1.71
CA ALA A 490 0.72 22.57 -1.61
C ALA A 490 0.99 24.08 -1.40
N GLU A 491 0.27 24.94 -2.13
CA GLU A 491 0.38 26.40 -1.96
C GLU A 491 0.03 26.86 -0.54
N VAL A 492 -1.09 26.34 -0.01
CA VAL A 492 -1.54 26.70 1.34
C VAL A 492 -0.58 26.16 2.39
N PHE A 493 -0.15 24.90 2.24
CA PHE A 493 0.81 24.26 3.14
C PHE A 493 2.15 25.01 3.18
N SER A 494 2.69 25.41 2.02
CA SER A 494 3.97 26.14 1.92
C SER A 494 3.90 27.52 2.59
N ARG A 495 2.77 28.21 2.48
CA ARG A 495 2.59 29.50 3.16
C ARG A 495 2.64 29.37 4.68
N GLU A 496 2.15 28.28 5.23
CA GLU A 496 2.14 28.00 6.65
C GLU A 496 3.49 27.55 7.18
N HIS A 497 4.18 26.66 6.46
CA HIS A 497 5.51 26.23 6.82
C HIS A 497 6.58 27.33 6.77
N ALA A 498 6.34 28.39 5.98
CA ALA A 498 7.22 29.58 5.95
C ALA A 498 7.09 30.48 7.19
N ILE A 499 6.08 30.23 8.04
CA ILE A 499 5.81 31.00 9.26
C ILE A 499 6.40 30.32 10.52
N PHE A 500 6.87 29.06 10.38
CA PHE A 500 7.52 28.27 11.42
C PHE A 500 8.99 27.99 11.08
#